data_975bba7715e6e3cd0fdc132c745c581e
#
_entry.id   975bba7715e6e3cd0fdc132c745c581e
#
_cell.length_a   1.000
_cell.length_b   1.000
_cell.length_c   1.000
_cell.angle_alpha   90.00
_cell.angle_beta   90.00
_cell.angle_gamma   90.00
#
_symmetry.space_group_name_H-M   'P 1'
#
loop_
_entity.id
_entity.type
_entity.pdbx_description
1 polymer ?
#
loop_
_entity_poly.entity_id
_entity_poly.type
_entity_poly.pdbx_seq_one_letter_code
_entity_poly.pdbx_strand_id
1 'polypeptide(L)'
;MAQEDVRNFRLLAHDTLGGAGNIGEGVSLQLAKGGRRILWMAHECAPKNYTAVDVTDPARPRMILQTELAHRNMRSNSLEICGDLMAVAYQTGTRGAEPAGIELLDISTPETPRRVGFFDCSGPASRGVHQLWFVDGRTIHFSGGAADFLPRNPLDDQCYRAIDVADPAHPRELGRWWYPGTRQGDDAPPPPRHPKFDTGFRAHNTNVYPERPDRAYVGYIDGGAVILDISDIGAPKQVGGWNPHPPFPGFTHTVMPLFDRDLLVVSDECVRTEGLDWPKLVWLLDGRREENLVPIATLPLPPVEDYAPASRYG
;
A
#
# COMPACT_ATOMS: atom_id res chain seq x y z
N MET A 1 -12.37 -27.51 -17.78
CA MET A 1 -12.79 -26.81 -16.56
C MET A 1 -11.66 -27.00 -15.57
N ALA A 2 -11.02 -25.91 -15.13
CA ALA A 2 -10.03 -25.99 -14.08
C ALA A 2 -10.73 -26.56 -12.83
N GLN A 3 -10.11 -27.52 -12.18
CA GLN A 3 -10.58 -28.07 -10.90
C GLN A 3 -10.54 -26.92 -9.91
N GLU A 4 -11.73 -26.49 -9.41
CA GLU A 4 -11.79 -25.47 -8.37
C GLU A 4 -11.20 -26.06 -7.09
N ASP A 5 -10.04 -25.61 -6.71
CA ASP A 5 -9.38 -26.02 -5.47
C ASP A 5 -9.91 -25.15 -4.31
N VAL A 6 -11.20 -25.34 -4.01
CA VAL A 6 -11.91 -24.58 -2.97
C VAL A 6 -12.11 -25.45 -1.75
N ARG A 7 -11.50 -25.05 -0.61
CA ARG A 7 -11.66 -25.73 0.67
C ARG A 7 -12.24 -24.77 1.71
N ASN A 8 -13.41 -25.14 2.28
CA ASN A 8 -14.11 -24.36 3.30
C ASN A 8 -14.60 -22.97 2.84
N PHE A 9 -14.70 -22.74 1.53
CA PHE A 9 -15.28 -21.54 0.94
C PHE A 9 -16.44 -21.90 0.02
N ARG A 10 -17.38 -20.97 -0.13
CA ARG A 10 -18.46 -21.05 -1.10
C ARG A 10 -18.54 -19.74 -1.86
N LEU A 11 -18.44 -19.79 -3.17
CA LEU A 11 -18.68 -18.64 -4.02
C LEU A 11 -20.16 -18.22 -3.87
N LEU A 12 -20.39 -16.97 -3.46
CA LEU A 12 -21.72 -16.39 -3.32
C LEU A 12 -22.14 -15.64 -4.58
N ALA A 13 -21.24 -14.86 -5.15
CA ALA A 13 -21.47 -14.08 -6.35
C ALA A 13 -20.14 -13.76 -7.05
N HIS A 14 -20.22 -13.38 -8.30
CA HIS A 14 -19.12 -12.85 -9.10
C HIS A 14 -19.66 -11.69 -9.94
N ASP A 15 -18.91 -10.58 -9.97
CA ASP A 15 -19.22 -9.41 -10.80
C ASP A 15 -17.97 -8.98 -11.56
N THR A 16 -18.12 -8.60 -12.81
CA THR A 16 -17.02 -8.15 -13.67
C THR A 16 -16.79 -6.64 -13.60
N LEU A 17 -17.54 -5.92 -12.76
CA LEU A 17 -17.51 -4.46 -12.62
C LEU A 17 -17.66 -3.72 -13.97
N GLY A 18 -18.55 -4.21 -14.82
CA GLY A 18 -18.74 -3.67 -16.18
C GLY A 18 -17.54 -3.91 -17.11
N GLY A 19 -16.71 -4.92 -16.84
CA GLY A 19 -15.48 -5.21 -17.59
C GLY A 19 -14.27 -4.36 -17.16
N ALA A 20 -14.42 -3.55 -16.11
CA ALA A 20 -13.32 -2.77 -15.54
C ALA A 20 -12.62 -3.58 -14.45
N GLY A 21 -11.73 -4.47 -14.85
CA GLY A 21 -10.81 -5.18 -13.96
C GLY A 21 -9.73 -4.27 -13.36
N ASN A 22 -8.59 -4.85 -13.02
CA ASN A 22 -7.43 -4.16 -12.45
C ASN A 22 -7.76 -3.41 -11.15
N ILE A 23 -8.36 -4.13 -10.21
CA ILE A 23 -8.51 -3.63 -8.84
C ILE A 23 -7.11 -3.47 -8.24
N GLY A 24 -6.85 -2.29 -7.65
CA GLY A 24 -5.62 -2.00 -6.94
C GLY A 24 -5.61 -2.58 -5.52
N GLU A 25 -4.66 -2.16 -4.72
CA GLU A 25 -4.49 -2.63 -3.34
C GLU A 25 -5.59 -2.10 -2.39
N GLY A 26 -6.25 -1.01 -2.75
CA GLY A 26 -7.28 -0.39 -1.92
C GLY A 26 -8.64 -1.06 -2.08
N VAL A 27 -9.01 -1.86 -1.08
CA VAL A 27 -10.34 -2.47 -0.94
C VAL A 27 -10.82 -2.25 0.49
N SER A 28 -11.88 -1.48 0.69
CA SER A 28 -12.36 -1.11 2.02
C SER A 28 -13.89 -1.21 2.11
N LEU A 29 -14.41 -1.62 3.28
CA LEU A 29 -15.83 -1.84 3.52
C LEU A 29 -16.41 -0.73 4.40
N GLN A 30 -17.32 0.06 3.84
CA GLN A 30 -18.09 1.05 4.59
C GLN A 30 -19.36 0.41 5.18
N LEU A 31 -19.59 0.68 6.46
CA LEU A 31 -20.89 0.46 7.11
C LEU A 31 -21.71 1.75 7.01
N ALA A 32 -22.46 1.87 5.93
CA ALA A 32 -23.23 3.06 5.63
C ALA A 32 -24.56 3.13 6.42
N LYS A 33 -25.20 4.28 6.42
CA LYS A 33 -26.51 4.49 7.08
C LYS A 33 -27.54 3.46 6.63
N GLY A 34 -28.41 3.07 7.55
CA GLY A 34 -29.45 2.05 7.31
C GLY A 34 -28.93 0.61 7.27
N GLY A 35 -27.70 0.37 7.72
CA GLY A 35 -27.10 -0.97 7.77
C GLY A 35 -26.60 -1.47 6.42
N ARG A 36 -26.50 -0.59 5.43
CA ARG A 36 -25.91 -0.92 4.12
C ARG A 36 -24.42 -1.19 4.24
N ARG A 37 -23.95 -2.16 3.48
CA ARG A 37 -22.53 -2.51 3.35
C ARG A 37 -22.08 -2.16 1.95
N ILE A 38 -21.18 -1.20 1.84
CA ILE A 38 -20.66 -0.73 0.56
C ILE A 38 -19.18 -1.09 0.47
N LEU A 39 -18.83 -1.90 -0.51
CA LEU A 39 -17.45 -2.26 -0.83
C LEU A 39 -16.89 -1.23 -1.80
N TRP A 40 -15.85 -0.54 -1.39
CA TRP A 40 -15.11 0.43 -2.20
C TRP A 40 -13.82 -0.21 -2.70
N MET A 41 -13.51 -0.02 -3.96
CA MET A 41 -12.35 -0.60 -4.62
C MET A 41 -11.65 0.44 -5.47
N ALA A 42 -10.35 0.61 -5.26
CA ALA A 42 -9.47 1.40 -6.11
C ALA A 42 -9.10 0.64 -7.39
N HIS A 43 -8.65 1.34 -8.42
CA HIS A 43 -8.18 0.74 -9.67
C HIS A 43 -6.71 1.02 -9.93
N GLU A 44 -5.96 0.00 -10.30
CA GLU A 44 -4.52 0.11 -10.53
C GLU A 44 -4.15 0.85 -11.82
N CYS A 45 -5.09 1.02 -12.74
CA CYS A 45 -4.84 1.74 -13.98
C CYS A 45 -6.08 2.47 -14.49
N ALA A 46 -5.81 3.53 -15.26
CA ALA A 46 -6.83 4.26 -15.99
C ALA A 46 -7.61 3.34 -16.97
N PRO A 47 -8.87 3.67 -17.28
CA PRO A 47 -9.53 4.95 -17.01
C PRO A 47 -10.26 5.04 -15.66
N LYS A 48 -10.42 3.92 -14.93
CA LYS A 48 -11.24 3.91 -13.72
C LYS A 48 -10.47 4.40 -12.50
N ASN A 49 -11.19 5.15 -11.65
CA ASN A 49 -10.67 5.69 -10.40
C ASN A 49 -11.03 4.76 -9.24
N TYR A 50 -12.28 4.75 -8.83
CA TYR A 50 -12.78 3.81 -7.83
C TYR A 50 -14.20 3.37 -8.16
N THR A 51 -14.56 2.21 -7.62
CA THR A 51 -15.88 1.57 -7.78
C THR A 51 -16.49 1.32 -6.42
N ALA A 52 -17.78 1.61 -6.26
CA ALA A 52 -18.58 1.26 -5.09
C ALA A 52 -19.62 0.21 -5.45
N VAL A 53 -19.65 -0.87 -4.65
CA VAL A 53 -20.60 -1.98 -4.80
C VAL A 53 -21.38 -2.17 -3.51
N ASP A 54 -22.71 -2.12 -3.60
CA ASP A 54 -23.58 -2.49 -2.50
C ASP A 54 -23.55 -4.02 -2.34
N VAL A 55 -22.96 -4.47 -1.23
CA VAL A 55 -22.82 -5.88 -0.82
C VAL A 55 -23.65 -6.18 0.43
N THR A 56 -24.71 -5.41 0.67
CA THR A 56 -25.65 -5.65 1.78
C THR A 56 -26.21 -7.05 1.73
N ASP A 57 -26.58 -7.52 0.51
CA ASP A 57 -26.79 -8.92 0.21
C ASP A 57 -25.59 -9.43 -0.62
N PRO A 58 -24.65 -10.17 -0.01
CA PRO A 58 -23.44 -10.58 -0.71
C PRO A 58 -23.68 -11.60 -1.84
N ALA A 59 -24.86 -12.22 -1.90
CA ALA A 59 -25.25 -13.09 -3.02
C ALA A 59 -25.77 -12.30 -4.23
N ARG A 60 -26.05 -11.01 -4.07
CA ARG A 60 -26.56 -10.11 -5.11
C ARG A 60 -25.85 -8.76 -5.05
N PRO A 61 -24.54 -8.71 -5.26
CA PRO A 61 -23.79 -7.45 -5.28
C PRO A 61 -24.33 -6.54 -6.38
N ARG A 62 -24.33 -5.24 -6.12
CA ARG A 62 -24.82 -4.25 -7.07
C ARG A 62 -23.88 -3.06 -7.15
N MET A 63 -23.23 -2.87 -8.28
CA MET A 63 -22.44 -1.67 -8.53
C MET A 63 -23.35 -0.44 -8.46
N ILE A 64 -23.02 0.52 -7.60
CA ILE A 64 -23.80 1.75 -7.39
C ILE A 64 -23.09 2.99 -7.94
N LEU A 65 -21.77 2.92 -8.07
CA LEU A 65 -20.95 4.01 -8.60
C LEU A 65 -19.68 3.44 -9.22
N GLN A 66 -19.22 4.04 -10.30
CA GLN A 66 -17.88 3.86 -10.85
C GLN A 66 -17.42 5.20 -11.44
N THR A 67 -16.26 5.69 -11.01
CA THR A 67 -15.71 6.99 -11.43
C THR A 67 -14.49 6.81 -12.33
N GLU A 68 -14.08 7.90 -13.00
CA GLU A 68 -12.93 7.90 -13.89
C GLU A 68 -11.81 8.80 -13.37
N LEU A 69 -10.57 8.42 -13.68
CA LEU A 69 -9.38 9.22 -13.40
C LEU A 69 -9.32 10.45 -14.31
N ALA A 70 -8.64 11.49 -13.86
CA ALA A 70 -8.50 12.73 -14.61
C ALA A 70 -7.75 12.55 -15.94
N HIS A 71 -6.80 11.62 -16.00
CA HIS A 71 -6.07 11.29 -17.23
C HIS A 71 -5.43 9.90 -17.16
N ARG A 72 -4.94 9.41 -18.32
CA ARG A 72 -4.42 8.03 -18.46
C ARG A 72 -3.05 7.78 -17.79
N ASN A 73 -2.34 8.81 -17.40
CA ASN A 73 -1.03 8.70 -16.76
C ASN A 73 -1.13 8.72 -15.22
N MET A 74 -2.21 8.21 -14.66
CA MET A 74 -2.38 8.08 -13.22
C MET A 74 -3.19 6.84 -12.85
N ARG A 75 -3.11 6.47 -11.58
CA ARG A 75 -3.90 5.41 -10.95
C ARG A 75 -4.31 5.81 -9.54
N SER A 76 -5.37 5.18 -9.04
CA SER A 76 -5.82 5.28 -7.66
C SER A 76 -5.53 3.96 -6.93
N ASN A 77 -4.30 3.55 -6.87
CA ASN A 77 -3.89 2.20 -6.45
C ASN A 77 -4.41 1.80 -5.06
N SER A 78 -4.56 2.76 -4.14
CA SER A 78 -4.95 2.51 -2.75
C SER A 78 -6.05 3.45 -2.31
N LEU A 79 -6.99 2.93 -1.53
CA LEU A 79 -7.99 3.72 -0.80
C LEU A 79 -8.26 3.08 0.57
N GLU A 80 -8.63 3.90 1.54
CA GLU A 80 -9.05 3.46 2.86
C GLU A 80 -10.19 4.33 3.39
N ILE A 81 -10.97 3.76 4.30
CA ILE A 81 -12.17 4.40 4.85
C ILE A 81 -12.14 4.34 6.38
N CYS A 82 -12.46 5.47 7.00
CA CYS A 82 -12.79 5.52 8.41
C CYS A 82 -14.12 6.28 8.60
N GLY A 83 -15.15 5.57 9.03
CA GLY A 83 -16.51 6.11 9.09
C GLY A 83 -17.05 6.50 7.71
N ASP A 84 -17.41 7.78 7.56
CA ASP A 84 -17.89 8.34 6.29
C ASP A 84 -16.81 9.17 5.55
N LEU A 85 -15.54 9.09 5.97
CA LEU A 85 -14.41 9.71 5.29
C LEU A 85 -13.61 8.64 4.53
N MET A 86 -13.43 8.86 3.23
CA MET A 86 -12.59 8.03 2.37
C MET A 86 -11.36 8.83 1.91
N ALA A 87 -10.20 8.20 1.97
CA ALA A 87 -8.95 8.68 1.39
C ALA A 87 -8.60 7.86 0.15
N VAL A 88 -8.26 8.51 -0.96
CA VAL A 88 -7.85 7.88 -2.22
C VAL A 88 -6.46 8.35 -2.59
N ALA A 89 -5.54 7.41 -2.79
CA ALA A 89 -4.16 7.68 -3.19
C ALA A 89 -4.08 7.87 -4.71
N TYR A 90 -3.50 8.98 -5.14
CA TYR A 90 -3.20 9.22 -6.55
C TYR A 90 -1.71 9.13 -6.83
N GLN A 91 -1.35 8.17 -7.68
CA GLN A 91 -0.02 7.99 -8.20
C GLN A 91 0.02 8.20 -9.72
N THR A 92 1.05 8.88 -10.20
CA THR A 92 1.27 9.09 -11.62
C THR A 92 2.36 8.17 -12.17
N GLY A 93 2.29 7.84 -13.46
CA GLY A 93 3.29 7.04 -14.14
C GLY A 93 4.60 7.80 -14.40
N THR A 94 4.54 9.14 -14.38
CA THR A 94 5.68 10.03 -14.69
C THR A 94 5.92 10.98 -13.53
N ARG A 95 7.17 11.15 -13.11
CA ARG A 95 7.55 12.12 -12.08
C ARG A 95 7.19 13.54 -12.51
N GLY A 96 6.67 14.32 -11.56
CA GLY A 96 6.25 15.69 -11.80
C GLY A 96 4.89 15.84 -12.49
N ALA A 97 4.20 14.74 -12.81
CA ALA A 97 2.84 14.81 -13.34
C ALA A 97 1.81 15.02 -12.21
N GLU A 98 0.70 15.66 -12.56
CA GLU A 98 -0.39 16.03 -11.64
C GLU A 98 -1.76 15.58 -12.18
N PRO A 99 -2.76 15.35 -11.27
CA PRO A 99 -2.68 15.45 -9.81
C PRO A 99 -1.93 14.26 -9.20
N ALA A 100 -1.22 14.49 -8.08
CA ALA A 100 -0.45 13.49 -7.35
C ALA A 100 -0.59 13.74 -5.85
N GLY A 101 -1.21 12.83 -5.09
CA GLY A 101 -1.48 13.07 -3.67
C GLY A 101 -2.60 12.22 -3.10
N ILE A 102 -3.31 12.74 -2.10
CA ILE A 102 -4.43 12.07 -1.43
C ILE A 102 -5.68 12.92 -1.55
N GLU A 103 -6.70 12.38 -2.19
CA GLU A 103 -8.04 12.98 -2.19
C GLU A 103 -8.85 12.50 -0.99
N LEU A 104 -9.53 13.45 -0.32
CA LEU A 104 -10.40 13.19 0.81
C LEU A 104 -11.85 13.41 0.37
N LEU A 105 -12.70 12.40 0.61
CA LEU A 105 -14.08 12.36 0.15
C LEU A 105 -15.02 12.04 1.32
N ASP A 106 -16.09 12.85 1.44
CA ASP A 106 -17.26 12.51 2.23
C ASP A 106 -18.11 11.50 1.44
N ILE A 107 -18.24 10.29 2.00
CA ILE A 107 -19.00 9.17 1.44
C ILE A 107 -20.28 8.86 2.24
N SER A 108 -20.76 9.79 3.05
CA SER A 108 -22.02 9.64 3.81
C SER A 108 -23.23 9.32 2.92
N THR A 109 -23.15 9.68 1.64
CA THR A 109 -24.05 9.26 0.56
C THR A 109 -23.23 8.52 -0.50
N PRO A 110 -23.16 7.18 -0.46
CA PRO A 110 -22.25 6.41 -1.30
C PRO A 110 -22.45 6.58 -2.81
N GLU A 111 -23.64 6.95 -3.24
CA GLU A 111 -23.95 7.20 -4.65
C GLU A 111 -23.37 8.52 -5.17
N THR A 112 -23.04 9.45 -4.27
CA THR A 112 -22.58 10.81 -4.61
C THR A 112 -21.46 11.28 -3.67
N PRO A 113 -20.29 10.64 -3.72
CA PRO A 113 -19.12 11.08 -2.94
C PRO A 113 -18.81 12.55 -3.20
N ARG A 114 -18.46 13.28 -2.16
CA ARG A 114 -18.16 14.71 -2.26
C ARG A 114 -16.72 14.96 -1.80
N ARG A 115 -15.89 15.51 -2.69
CA ARG A 115 -14.55 15.94 -2.32
C ARG A 115 -14.62 17.00 -1.20
N VAL A 116 -13.87 16.76 -0.13
CA VAL A 116 -13.77 17.66 1.02
C VAL A 116 -12.35 18.23 1.18
N GLY A 117 -11.32 17.57 0.61
CA GLY A 117 -9.95 18.07 0.65
C GLY A 117 -9.03 17.34 -0.30
N PHE A 118 -7.80 17.83 -0.35
CA PHE A 118 -6.71 17.21 -1.11
C PHE A 118 -5.37 17.55 -0.44
N PHE A 119 -4.56 16.52 -0.21
CA PHE A 119 -3.18 16.70 0.22
C PHE A 119 -2.25 16.50 -0.98
N ASP A 120 -1.61 17.56 -1.40
CA ASP A 120 -0.72 17.55 -2.56
C ASP A 120 0.64 16.91 -2.22
N CYS A 121 1.03 15.95 -3.04
CA CYS A 121 2.32 15.28 -3.01
C CYS A 121 3.09 15.44 -4.32
N SER A 122 2.68 16.36 -5.20
CA SER A 122 3.37 16.62 -6.45
C SER A 122 4.78 17.19 -6.23
N GLY A 123 5.61 17.12 -7.24
CA GLY A 123 6.98 17.65 -7.19
C GLY A 123 7.88 17.01 -8.25
N PRO A 124 9.04 17.59 -8.55
CA PRO A 124 9.86 17.23 -9.70
C PRO A 124 10.35 15.78 -9.69
N ALA A 125 10.53 15.19 -8.49
CA ALA A 125 10.93 13.80 -8.31
C ALA A 125 9.77 12.90 -7.85
N SER A 126 8.61 13.47 -7.53
CA SER A 126 7.46 12.74 -7.00
C SER A 126 6.58 12.15 -8.11
N ARG A 127 6.03 10.98 -7.80
CA ARG A 127 4.91 10.37 -8.55
C ARG A 127 3.60 10.39 -7.74
N GLY A 128 3.58 11.04 -6.55
CA GLY A 128 2.43 11.06 -5.67
C GLY A 128 2.46 9.96 -4.63
N VAL A 129 1.31 9.35 -4.37
CA VAL A 129 1.08 8.37 -3.29
C VAL A 129 0.80 7.00 -3.88
N HIS A 130 1.50 5.99 -3.38
CA HIS A 130 1.34 4.60 -3.81
C HIS A 130 0.34 3.85 -2.94
N GLN A 131 0.58 3.80 -1.63
CA GLN A 131 -0.27 3.10 -0.67
C GLN A 131 -0.54 4.01 0.53
N LEU A 132 -1.72 3.89 1.10
CA LEU A 132 -2.10 4.59 2.33
C LEU A 132 -2.76 3.65 3.33
N TRP A 133 -2.70 4.04 4.62
CA TRP A 133 -3.27 3.32 5.75
C TRP A 133 -4.00 4.31 6.67
N PHE A 134 -5.31 4.08 6.89
CA PHE A 134 -6.18 5.03 7.58
C PHE A 134 -7.18 4.28 8.48
N VAL A 135 -6.93 4.23 9.79
CA VAL A 135 -7.72 3.41 10.72
C VAL A 135 -8.31 4.19 11.91
N ASP A 136 -7.75 5.35 12.25
CA ASP A 136 -8.14 6.13 13.44
C ASP A 136 -9.07 7.31 13.16
N GLY A 137 -9.40 7.57 11.89
CA GLY A 137 -10.22 8.70 11.46
C GLY A 137 -9.51 10.06 11.51
N ARG A 138 -8.22 10.08 11.84
CA ARG A 138 -7.45 11.31 12.02
C ARG A 138 -6.10 11.31 11.31
N THR A 139 -5.39 10.19 11.34
CA THR A 139 -4.04 10.10 10.81
C THR A 139 -3.99 9.16 9.61
N ILE A 140 -3.51 9.66 8.48
CA ILE A 140 -3.20 8.83 7.33
C ILE A 140 -1.70 8.62 7.27
N HIS A 141 -1.27 7.35 7.30
CA HIS A 141 0.09 6.91 7.07
C HIS A 141 0.20 6.46 5.62
N PHE A 142 1.26 6.84 4.91
CA PHE A 142 1.35 6.51 3.48
C PHE A 142 2.78 6.47 2.96
N SER A 143 2.94 5.80 1.84
CA SER A 143 4.15 5.82 1.02
C SER A 143 3.99 6.80 -0.13
N GLY A 144 4.87 7.79 -0.23
CA GLY A 144 4.74 8.79 -1.28
C GLY A 144 5.93 9.72 -1.40
N GLY A 145 5.94 10.47 -2.49
CA GLY A 145 6.90 11.52 -2.73
C GLY A 145 6.49 12.85 -2.10
N ALA A 146 7.36 13.85 -2.22
CA ALA A 146 7.12 15.24 -1.82
C ALA A 146 7.89 16.20 -2.72
N ALA A 147 7.46 17.45 -2.78
CA ALA A 147 8.11 18.46 -3.61
C ALA A 147 9.56 18.72 -3.21
N ASP A 148 9.87 18.61 -1.92
CA ASP A 148 11.18 18.85 -1.31
C ASP A 148 11.98 17.56 -1.04
N PHE A 149 11.44 16.39 -1.42
CA PHE A 149 12.15 15.11 -1.32
C PHE A 149 12.81 14.80 -2.66
N LEU A 150 14.13 15.05 -2.73
CA LEU A 150 14.95 14.76 -3.90
C LEU A 150 15.79 13.52 -3.64
N PRO A 151 15.44 12.37 -4.23
CA PRO A 151 16.22 11.14 -4.05
C PRO A 151 17.58 11.23 -4.76
N ARG A 152 18.59 10.56 -4.21
CA ARG A 152 19.90 10.39 -4.88
C ARG A 152 19.80 9.45 -6.08
N ASN A 153 19.00 8.40 -5.95
CA ASN A 153 18.64 7.53 -7.08
C ASN A 153 17.15 7.71 -7.41
N PRO A 154 16.79 7.90 -8.68
CA PRO A 154 15.38 8.05 -9.06
C PRO A 154 14.46 6.94 -8.59
N LEU A 155 14.94 5.72 -8.37
CA LEU A 155 14.11 4.61 -7.87
C LEU A 155 13.68 4.79 -6.41
N ASP A 156 14.35 5.65 -5.62
CA ASP A 156 14.08 5.88 -4.19
C ASP A 156 13.06 7.01 -3.96
N ASP A 157 12.07 7.13 -4.82
CA ASP A 157 11.17 8.29 -4.92
C ASP A 157 9.99 8.31 -3.93
N GLN A 158 9.90 7.33 -3.02
CA GLN A 158 8.84 7.23 -2.03
C GLN A 158 9.41 7.04 -0.62
N CYS A 159 8.91 7.80 0.32
CA CYS A 159 9.24 7.66 1.74
C CYS A 159 7.97 7.39 2.57
N TYR A 160 8.14 6.97 3.83
CA TYR A 160 7.06 6.97 4.80
C TYR A 160 6.68 8.41 5.13
N ARG A 161 5.36 8.70 5.13
CA ARG A 161 4.81 9.99 5.53
C ARG A 161 3.54 9.81 6.33
N ALA A 162 3.22 10.80 7.17
CA ALA A 162 1.97 10.85 7.92
C ALA A 162 1.35 12.25 7.83
N ILE A 163 0.01 12.29 7.70
CA ILE A 163 -0.76 13.54 7.68
C ILE A 163 -1.90 13.52 8.70
N ASP A 164 -2.22 14.69 9.25
CA ASP A 164 -3.42 14.94 10.05
C ASP A 164 -4.57 15.34 9.11
N VAL A 165 -5.69 14.62 9.21
CA VAL A 165 -6.93 14.87 8.48
C VAL A 165 -8.13 15.12 9.43
N ALA A 166 -7.87 15.51 10.69
CA ALA A 166 -8.92 15.88 11.65
C ALA A 166 -9.79 17.02 11.10
N ASP A 167 -9.20 17.93 10.33
CA ASP A 167 -9.90 18.84 9.42
C ASP A 167 -9.59 18.40 7.98
N PRO A 168 -10.46 17.61 7.34
CA PRO A 168 -10.18 17.08 6.02
C PRO A 168 -10.12 18.15 4.92
N ALA A 169 -10.63 19.36 5.17
CA ALA A 169 -10.50 20.48 4.23
C ALA A 169 -9.08 21.08 4.23
N HIS A 170 -8.33 20.91 5.31
CA HIS A 170 -6.99 21.44 5.49
C HIS A 170 -6.01 20.37 6.01
N PRO A 171 -5.76 19.29 5.23
CA PRO A 171 -4.85 18.24 5.63
C PRO A 171 -3.41 18.79 5.74
N ARG A 172 -2.66 18.33 6.75
CA ARG A 172 -1.30 18.81 7.00
C ARG A 172 -0.34 17.68 7.31
N GLU A 173 0.89 17.78 6.84
CA GLU A 173 1.94 16.81 7.16
C GLU A 173 2.28 16.87 8.66
N LEU A 174 2.40 15.69 9.27
CA LEU A 174 2.84 15.50 10.64
C LEU A 174 4.33 15.16 10.70
N GLY A 175 4.79 14.27 9.83
CA GLY A 175 6.17 13.84 9.77
C GLY A 175 6.44 12.86 8.65
N ARG A 176 7.73 12.54 8.49
CA ARG A 176 8.21 11.62 7.44
C ARG A 176 9.47 10.89 7.87
N TRP A 177 9.72 9.75 7.26
CA TRP A 177 10.97 9.02 7.39
C TRP A 177 11.38 8.41 6.05
N TRP A 178 12.66 8.46 5.73
CA TRP A 178 13.25 7.84 4.55
C TRP A 178 14.46 6.98 4.93
N TYR A 179 14.76 6.00 4.12
CA TYR A 179 15.91 5.15 4.36
C TYR A 179 17.21 5.97 4.30
N PRO A 180 18.08 5.92 5.32
CA PRO A 180 19.29 6.74 5.37
C PRO A 180 20.15 6.57 4.12
N GLY A 181 20.64 7.69 3.58
CA GLY A 181 21.49 7.73 2.39
C GLY A 181 20.74 7.78 1.05
N THR A 182 19.39 7.73 1.06
CA THR A 182 18.60 7.78 -0.18
C THR A 182 18.25 9.18 -0.65
N ARG A 183 18.23 10.18 0.25
CA ARG A 183 17.93 11.58 -0.06
C ARG A 183 19.19 12.36 -0.39
N GLN A 184 19.12 13.34 -1.31
CA GLN A 184 20.19 14.30 -1.56
C GLN A 184 20.42 15.14 -0.28
N GLY A 185 21.69 15.31 0.09
CA GLY A 185 22.09 16.02 1.30
C GLY A 185 22.15 15.16 2.57
N ASP A 186 21.80 13.85 2.52
CA ASP A 186 22.01 12.96 3.66
C ASP A 186 23.51 12.79 3.97
N ASP A 187 23.86 12.76 5.25
CA ASP A 187 25.23 12.46 5.71
C ASP A 187 25.56 10.97 5.52
N ALA A 188 24.57 10.10 5.63
CA ALA A 188 24.74 8.66 5.44
C ALA A 188 25.11 8.34 3.98
N PRO A 189 26.01 7.36 3.75
CA PRO A 189 26.31 6.89 2.41
C PRO A 189 25.08 6.23 1.79
N PRO A 190 24.97 6.23 0.43
CA PRO A 190 23.91 5.47 -0.26
C PRO A 190 23.97 3.99 0.12
N PRO A 191 22.81 3.33 0.31
CA PRO A 191 22.77 1.91 0.59
C PRO A 191 23.31 1.10 -0.60
N PRO A 192 23.94 -0.08 -0.36
CA PRO A 192 24.42 -0.94 -1.43
C PRO A 192 23.24 -1.48 -2.25
N ARG A 193 23.38 -1.52 -3.57
CA ARG A 193 22.31 -1.93 -4.48
C ARG A 193 22.58 -3.32 -5.06
N HIS A 194 21.50 -4.07 -5.26
CA HIS A 194 21.59 -5.35 -5.92
C HIS A 194 21.89 -5.17 -7.42
N PRO A 195 22.91 -5.85 -7.99
CA PRO A 195 23.34 -5.59 -9.37
C PRO A 195 22.30 -6.00 -10.43
N LYS A 196 21.33 -6.84 -10.08
CA LYS A 196 20.32 -7.37 -11.01
C LYS A 196 18.88 -6.99 -10.65
N PHE A 197 18.58 -6.87 -9.36
CA PHE A 197 17.21 -6.73 -8.85
C PHE A 197 17.01 -5.43 -8.08
N ASP A 198 17.59 -4.33 -8.56
CA ASP A 198 17.39 -3.01 -7.98
C ASP A 198 16.01 -2.46 -8.38
N THR A 199 15.13 -2.27 -7.41
CA THR A 199 13.79 -1.68 -7.53
C THR A 199 13.59 -0.45 -6.66
N GLY A 200 14.60 -0.12 -5.87
CA GLY A 200 14.68 1.10 -5.07
C GLY A 200 14.46 0.89 -3.57
N PHE A 201 15.18 1.70 -2.80
CA PHE A 201 14.97 1.83 -1.35
C PHE A 201 13.83 2.82 -1.13
N ARG A 202 12.60 2.33 -1.22
CA ARG A 202 11.39 3.15 -1.12
C ARG A 202 10.29 2.45 -0.33
N ALA A 203 9.49 3.24 0.39
CA ALA A 203 8.36 2.71 1.14
C ALA A 203 7.29 2.15 0.20
N HIS A 204 6.69 1.04 0.59
CA HIS A 204 5.52 0.44 -0.05
C HIS A 204 4.33 0.49 0.93
N ASN A 205 4.03 -0.58 1.68
CA ASN A 205 2.97 -0.55 2.67
C ASN A 205 3.44 0.08 3.99
N THR A 206 2.57 0.86 4.63
CA THR A 206 2.88 1.69 5.81
C THR A 206 1.86 1.44 6.93
N ASN A 207 1.81 0.21 7.44
CA ASN A 207 0.75 -0.24 8.32
C ASN A 207 0.96 0.21 9.77
N VAL A 208 -0.08 0.78 10.38
CA VAL A 208 -0.15 1.14 11.81
C VAL A 208 -1.39 0.51 12.40
N TYR A 209 -1.26 -0.20 13.51
CA TYR A 209 -2.34 -0.97 14.10
C TYR A 209 -2.79 -0.36 15.44
N PRO A 210 -4.10 -0.44 15.77
CA PRO A 210 -4.63 0.06 17.04
C PRO A 210 -3.96 -0.53 18.28
N GLU A 211 -3.47 -1.78 18.19
CA GLU A 211 -2.74 -2.47 19.25
C GLU A 211 -1.36 -1.85 19.55
N ARG A 212 -0.75 -1.22 18.55
CA ARG A 212 0.55 -0.56 18.65
C ARG A 212 0.55 0.74 17.83
N PRO A 213 -0.21 1.77 18.27
CA PRO A 213 -0.32 3.04 17.55
C PRO A 213 1.00 3.86 17.56
N ASP A 214 1.95 3.43 18.36
CA ASP A 214 3.31 3.98 18.47
C ASP A 214 4.30 3.35 17.48
N ARG A 215 3.85 2.42 16.61
CA ARG A 215 4.69 1.71 15.63
C ARG A 215 4.11 1.74 14.24
N ALA A 216 4.96 2.01 13.25
CA ALA A 216 4.65 1.76 11.85
C ALA A 216 5.48 0.58 11.33
N TYR A 217 4.79 -0.38 10.72
CA TYR A 217 5.37 -1.57 10.08
C TYR A 217 5.41 -1.33 8.59
N VAL A 218 6.62 -1.11 8.07
CA VAL A 218 6.80 -0.62 6.69
C VAL A 218 7.50 -1.67 5.85
N GLY A 219 6.85 -2.07 4.74
CA GLY A 219 7.53 -2.75 3.64
C GLY A 219 8.35 -1.71 2.88
N TYR A 220 9.68 -1.86 2.84
CA TYR A 220 10.56 -0.84 2.26
C TYR A 220 11.31 -1.34 1.03
N ILE A 221 10.63 -2.07 0.18
CA ILE A 221 11.08 -2.68 -1.08
C ILE A 221 12.50 -3.27 -0.95
N ASP A 222 13.55 -2.60 -1.47
CA ASP A 222 14.94 -3.08 -1.36
C ASP A 222 15.57 -2.85 0.03
N GLY A 223 14.91 -2.07 0.88
CA GLY A 223 15.27 -1.86 2.28
C GLY A 223 14.73 -2.93 3.24
N GLY A 224 13.86 -3.83 2.75
CA GLY A 224 13.30 -4.91 3.55
C GLY A 224 12.17 -4.46 4.49
N ALA A 225 11.98 -5.19 5.57
CA ALA A 225 11.04 -4.84 6.64
C ALA A 225 11.66 -3.78 7.56
N VAL A 226 10.91 -2.71 7.82
CA VAL A 226 11.32 -1.61 8.71
C VAL A 226 10.24 -1.40 9.77
N ILE A 227 10.64 -1.30 11.04
CA ILE A 227 9.78 -0.89 12.14
C ILE A 227 10.20 0.50 12.58
N LEU A 228 9.24 1.44 12.52
CA LEU A 228 9.43 2.82 12.97
C LEU A 228 8.75 3.03 14.33
N ASP A 229 9.45 3.66 15.25
CA ASP A 229 8.85 4.33 16.41
C ASP A 229 8.26 5.66 15.94
N ILE A 230 6.94 5.78 16.05
CA ILE A 230 6.16 6.96 15.68
C ILE A 230 5.48 7.60 16.90
N SER A 231 5.94 7.31 18.13
CA SER A 231 5.45 7.96 19.35
C SER A 231 5.63 9.49 19.28
N ASP A 232 6.72 9.95 18.66
CA ASP A 232 6.85 11.30 18.12
C ASP A 232 6.69 11.24 16.58
N ILE A 233 5.48 11.43 16.12
CA ILE A 233 5.16 11.34 14.68
C ILE A 233 5.89 12.41 13.85
N GLY A 234 6.32 13.52 14.47
CA GLY A 234 7.12 14.56 13.83
C GLY A 234 8.58 14.17 13.58
N ALA A 235 9.06 13.15 14.28
CA ALA A 235 10.43 12.65 14.19
C ALA A 235 10.49 11.11 14.25
N PRO A 236 9.91 10.39 13.29
CA PRO A 236 9.91 8.92 13.29
C PRO A 236 11.33 8.36 13.30
N LYS A 237 11.55 7.26 14.03
CA LYS A 237 12.86 6.62 14.16
C LYS A 237 12.78 5.15 13.87
N GLN A 238 13.72 4.62 13.11
CA GLN A 238 13.84 3.18 12.94
C GLN A 238 14.28 2.54 14.26
N VAL A 239 13.51 1.56 14.74
CA VAL A 239 13.79 0.78 15.94
C VAL A 239 14.04 -0.69 15.65
N GLY A 240 13.63 -1.15 14.48
CA GLY A 240 13.85 -2.51 14.02
C GLY A 240 13.89 -2.61 12.51
N GLY A 241 14.40 -3.75 12.04
CA GLY A 241 14.41 -4.05 10.62
C GLY A 241 15.03 -5.40 10.32
N TRP A 242 14.63 -5.92 9.16
CA TRP A 242 15.18 -7.15 8.61
C TRP A 242 15.11 -7.10 7.08
N ASN A 243 16.21 -7.50 6.42
CA ASN A 243 16.29 -7.40 4.97
C ASN A 243 16.92 -8.67 4.36
N PRO A 244 16.19 -9.44 3.53
CA PRO A 244 16.74 -10.58 2.81
C PRO A 244 17.47 -10.20 1.51
N HIS A 245 17.43 -8.95 1.11
CA HIS A 245 17.94 -8.44 -0.16
C HIS A 245 19.30 -7.71 0.01
N PRO A 246 20.38 -8.17 -0.62
CA PRO A 246 20.60 -9.48 -1.21
C PRO A 246 20.80 -10.57 -0.15
N PRO A 247 20.77 -11.88 -0.45
CA PRO A 247 20.87 -12.47 -1.80
C PRO A 247 19.54 -12.70 -2.52
N PHE A 248 18.40 -12.58 -1.84
CA PHE A 248 17.11 -12.75 -2.49
C PHE A 248 16.77 -11.53 -3.36
N PRO A 249 15.88 -11.69 -4.37
CA PRO A 249 15.49 -10.56 -5.23
C PRO A 249 14.82 -9.39 -4.51
N GLY A 250 14.37 -9.59 -3.26
CA GLY A 250 13.75 -8.52 -2.47
C GLY A 250 12.33 -8.16 -2.95
N PHE A 251 12.03 -6.87 -2.94
CA PHE A 251 10.72 -6.27 -3.08
C PHE A 251 9.83 -6.60 -1.89
N THR A 252 10.29 -6.24 -0.71
CA THR A 252 9.48 -6.37 0.51
C THR A 252 8.29 -5.44 0.43
N HIS A 253 7.09 -6.05 0.33
CA HIS A 253 5.83 -5.37 0.10
C HIS A 253 5.14 -4.99 1.41
N THR A 254 4.85 -5.99 2.25
CA THR A 254 4.03 -5.82 3.46
C THR A 254 4.72 -6.41 4.68
N VAL A 255 4.60 -5.71 5.81
CA VAL A 255 5.01 -6.18 7.14
C VAL A 255 3.79 -6.19 8.05
N MET A 256 3.37 -7.37 8.48
CA MET A 256 2.16 -7.56 9.28
C MET A 256 2.48 -8.25 10.61
N PRO A 257 2.32 -7.59 11.76
CA PRO A 257 2.48 -8.20 13.06
C PRO A 257 1.32 -9.15 13.40
N LEU A 258 1.65 -10.26 14.05
CA LEU A 258 0.72 -11.14 14.76
C LEU A 258 0.98 -10.96 16.25
N PHE A 259 0.33 -9.96 16.83
CA PHE A 259 0.60 -9.48 18.19
C PHE A 259 0.40 -10.55 19.27
N ASP A 260 -0.57 -11.46 19.07
CA ASP A 260 -0.85 -12.57 19.98
C ASP A 260 0.20 -13.69 19.95
N ARG A 261 1.14 -13.63 19.02
CA ARG A 261 2.15 -14.67 18.75
C ARG A 261 3.59 -14.14 18.77
N ASP A 262 3.77 -12.86 18.95
CA ASP A 262 5.08 -12.18 18.83
C ASP A 262 5.80 -12.49 17.49
N LEU A 263 5.02 -12.59 16.41
CA LEU A 263 5.53 -12.86 15.08
C LEU A 263 5.29 -11.68 14.13
N LEU A 264 6.13 -11.60 13.11
CA LEU A 264 5.89 -10.74 11.94
C LEU A 264 5.77 -11.64 10.70
N VAL A 265 4.76 -11.35 9.88
CA VAL A 265 4.65 -11.87 8.52
C VAL A 265 5.19 -10.81 7.59
N VAL A 266 6.20 -11.15 6.78
CA VAL A 266 6.79 -10.27 5.79
C VAL A 266 6.61 -10.90 4.42
N SER A 267 5.96 -10.20 3.50
CA SER A 267 5.73 -10.71 2.14
C SER A 267 6.51 -9.93 1.10
N ASP A 268 7.12 -10.67 0.18
CA ASP A 268 7.72 -10.11 -1.04
C ASP A 268 6.70 -10.12 -2.19
N GLU A 269 6.83 -9.18 -3.12
CA GLU A 269 6.02 -9.11 -4.33
C GLU A 269 6.84 -9.45 -5.57
N CYS A 270 6.24 -10.21 -6.50
CA CYS A 270 6.82 -10.47 -7.82
C CYS A 270 6.37 -9.37 -8.79
N VAL A 271 7.31 -8.56 -9.27
CA VAL A 271 7.01 -7.38 -10.11
C VAL A 271 7.58 -7.49 -11.52
N ARG A 272 8.32 -8.56 -11.82
CA ARG A 272 8.89 -8.77 -13.15
C ARG A 272 8.06 -9.78 -13.92
N THR A 273 7.80 -9.46 -15.18
CA THR A 273 7.11 -10.36 -16.12
C THR A 273 7.68 -11.77 -16.06
N GLU A 274 6.81 -12.76 -16.09
CA GLU A 274 7.15 -14.20 -16.07
C GLU A 274 7.95 -14.65 -14.83
N GLY A 275 7.87 -13.90 -13.73
CA GLY A 275 8.57 -14.27 -12.50
C GLY A 275 10.09 -14.23 -12.59
N LEU A 276 10.65 -13.34 -13.40
CA LEU A 276 12.11 -13.23 -13.58
C LEU A 276 12.86 -12.80 -12.31
N ASP A 277 12.14 -12.31 -11.30
CA ASP A 277 12.66 -11.95 -9.97
C ASP A 277 12.27 -12.95 -8.88
N TRP A 278 11.97 -14.19 -9.27
CA TRP A 278 11.76 -15.33 -8.36
C TRP A 278 13.04 -15.74 -7.60
N PRO A 279 13.00 -16.28 -6.35
CA PRO A 279 11.80 -16.54 -5.56
C PRO A 279 11.28 -15.30 -4.82
N LYS A 280 9.95 -15.25 -4.64
CA LYS A 280 9.26 -14.32 -3.74
C LYS A 280 8.68 -15.13 -2.59
N LEU A 281 8.93 -14.68 -1.38
CA LEU A 281 8.65 -15.47 -0.19
C LEU A 281 7.70 -14.72 0.73
N VAL A 282 6.95 -15.50 1.50
CA VAL A 282 6.29 -15.00 2.69
C VAL A 282 7.08 -15.55 3.88
N TRP A 283 7.69 -14.65 4.61
CA TRP A 283 8.56 -14.92 5.73
C TRP A 283 7.81 -14.85 7.05
N LEU A 284 8.17 -15.70 8.00
CA LEU A 284 7.78 -15.58 9.39
C LEU A 284 9.02 -15.21 10.21
N LEU A 285 8.93 -14.10 10.91
CA LEU A 285 9.99 -13.62 11.78
C LEU A 285 9.54 -13.68 13.25
N ASP A 286 10.46 -14.06 14.15
CA ASP A 286 10.32 -13.83 15.57
C ASP A 286 10.45 -12.32 15.84
N GLY A 287 9.38 -11.70 16.34
CA GLY A 287 9.25 -10.27 16.61
C GLY A 287 9.29 -9.88 18.08
N ARG A 288 9.61 -10.82 19.00
CA ARG A 288 9.69 -10.53 20.44
C ARG A 288 10.65 -9.39 20.78
N ARG A 289 11.65 -9.16 19.92
CA ARG A 289 12.61 -8.07 20.04
C ARG A 289 12.67 -7.32 18.73
N GLU A 290 12.06 -6.13 18.69
CA GLU A 290 11.99 -5.30 17.46
C GLU A 290 13.39 -5.00 16.90
N GLU A 291 14.37 -4.79 17.77
CA GLU A 291 15.76 -4.50 17.39
C GLU A 291 16.53 -5.73 16.86
N ASN A 292 15.95 -6.94 16.95
CA ASN A 292 16.59 -8.18 16.52
C ASN A 292 15.54 -9.17 15.93
N LEU A 293 15.02 -8.85 14.79
CA LEU A 293 14.08 -9.71 14.06
C LEU A 293 14.80 -10.93 13.51
N VAL A 294 14.30 -12.13 13.80
CA VAL A 294 14.93 -13.39 13.40
C VAL A 294 13.99 -14.18 12.48
N PRO A 295 14.37 -14.47 11.23
CA PRO A 295 13.56 -15.32 10.36
C PRO A 295 13.54 -16.76 10.90
N ILE A 296 12.34 -17.31 11.10
CA ILE A 296 12.14 -18.65 11.66
C ILE A 296 11.54 -19.65 10.68
N ALA A 297 10.81 -19.14 9.67
CA ALA A 297 10.21 -19.98 8.62
C ALA A 297 9.86 -19.15 7.40
N THR A 298 9.52 -19.85 6.32
CA THR A 298 8.81 -19.32 5.16
C THR A 298 7.55 -20.15 4.92
N LEU A 299 6.53 -19.56 4.33
CA LEU A 299 5.41 -20.35 3.82
C LEU A 299 5.90 -21.20 2.64
N PRO A 300 5.38 -22.45 2.50
CA PRO A 300 5.70 -23.28 1.36
C PRO A 300 5.34 -22.59 0.05
N LEU A 301 6.26 -22.61 -0.90
CA LEU A 301 5.97 -22.19 -2.27
C LEU A 301 5.26 -23.33 -3.00
N PRO A 302 4.21 -23.05 -3.78
CA PRO A 302 3.65 -24.06 -4.67
C PRO A 302 4.71 -24.55 -5.67
N PRO A 303 4.66 -25.82 -6.07
CA PRO A 303 5.56 -26.34 -7.09
C PRO A 303 5.44 -25.55 -8.40
N VAL A 304 6.57 -25.26 -9.06
CA VAL A 304 6.58 -24.44 -10.30
C VAL A 304 5.77 -25.08 -11.42
N GLU A 305 5.74 -26.42 -11.45
CA GLU A 305 4.97 -27.22 -12.39
C GLU A 305 3.47 -27.09 -12.25
N ASP A 306 2.97 -26.63 -11.10
CA ASP A 306 1.53 -26.42 -10.87
C ASP A 306 1.01 -25.13 -11.55
N TYR A 307 1.90 -24.31 -12.10
CA TYR A 307 1.55 -23.05 -12.75
C TYR A 307 1.57 -23.16 -14.26
N ALA A 308 0.52 -22.71 -14.91
CA ALA A 308 0.55 -22.52 -16.36
C ALA A 308 1.55 -21.43 -16.74
N PRO A 309 2.35 -21.61 -17.82
CA PRO A 309 3.37 -20.65 -18.22
C PRO A 309 2.90 -19.19 -18.36
N ALA A 310 1.65 -18.99 -18.79
CA ALA A 310 1.09 -17.66 -19.04
C ALA A 310 0.41 -17.01 -17.82
N SER A 311 0.33 -17.71 -16.69
CA SER A 311 -0.40 -17.22 -15.50
C SER A 311 0.49 -17.11 -14.27
N ARG A 312 1.80 -17.20 -14.45
CA ARG A 312 2.68 -17.54 -13.33
C ARG A 312 2.78 -16.50 -12.23
N TYR A 313 2.57 -15.24 -12.46
CA TYR A 313 2.86 -14.23 -11.42
C TYR A 313 2.31 -12.83 -11.74
N GLY A 314 1.12 -12.72 -12.23
CA GLY A 314 0.49 -11.43 -12.48
C GLY A 314 -0.35 -11.39 -13.71
#